data_f7fffa89a874b3b6c410b22f71be07ea
#
_entry.id   f7fffa89a874b3b6c410b22f71be07ea
#
_cell.length_a   1.000
_cell.length_b   1.000
_cell.length_c   1.000
_cell.angle_alpha   90.00
_cell.angle_beta   90.00
_cell.angle_gamma   90.00
#
_symmetry.space_group_name_H-M   'P 1'
#
loop_
_entity.id
_entity.type
_entity.pdbx_description
1 polymer ?
#
loop_
_entity_poly.entity_id
_entity_poly.type
_entity_poly.pdbx_seq_one_letter_code
_entity_poly.pdbx_strand_id
1 'polypeptide(L)'
;MDTLLAGIDSLGVQNRVSAMADIAVLSSLIQAIIYKTKRDGISKGTWRKIDLYEVLQERNEKNVEGRTICSVSVSQGVVNQIEYLGRSFAAKQTSHYNVVKYGDIVYTKSPTGDFPYGIIKRSDIREDVAVSPLYGVYIPANDSMGVILHFYFMQPCNAFNYLHPLIQKGAKNTINTSNGRFLENSVPLPVSESEANTIAVMLKSIQAKIEIEKKLLQLYAKEKEYLLHQMFI
;
A
#
# COMPACT_ATOMS: atom_id res chain seq x y z
N MET A 1 -40.02 6.96 22.31
CA MET A 1 -39.25 7.21 21.03
C MET A 1 -37.83 7.60 21.37
N ASP A 2 -37.60 8.56 22.24
CA ASP A 2 -36.26 9.07 22.62
C ASP A 2 -35.33 8.01 23.24
N THR A 3 -35.86 7.09 24.05
CA THR A 3 -35.08 6.02 24.66
C THR A 3 -34.58 4.96 23.66
N LEU A 4 -35.36 4.70 22.62
CA LEU A 4 -35.00 3.77 21.55
C LEU A 4 -33.95 4.39 20.63
N LEU A 5 -34.07 5.66 20.30
CA LEU A 5 -33.08 6.45 19.56
C LEU A 5 -31.74 6.52 20.30
N ALA A 6 -31.78 6.81 21.60
CA ALA A 6 -30.58 6.82 22.45
C ALA A 6 -29.92 5.44 22.52
N GLY A 7 -30.71 4.35 22.53
CA GLY A 7 -30.20 2.96 22.50
C GLY A 7 -29.49 2.62 21.18
N ILE A 8 -30.10 2.99 20.03
CA ILE A 8 -29.51 2.75 18.70
C ILE A 8 -28.23 3.58 18.53
N ASP A 9 -28.23 4.83 18.96
CA ASP A 9 -27.03 5.68 18.91
C ASP A 9 -25.91 5.13 19.79
N SER A 10 -26.23 4.67 20.99
CA SER A 10 -25.27 4.09 21.92
C SER A 10 -24.63 2.80 21.33
N LEU A 11 -25.43 1.87 20.81
CA LEU A 11 -24.95 0.64 20.17
C LEU A 11 -24.11 0.93 18.92
N GLY A 12 -24.54 1.83 18.07
CA GLY A 12 -23.81 2.21 16.87
C GLY A 12 -22.48 2.91 17.17
N VAL A 13 -22.42 3.72 18.24
CA VAL A 13 -21.17 4.33 18.70
C VAL A 13 -20.24 3.28 19.28
N GLN A 14 -20.74 2.40 20.13
CA GLN A 14 -19.94 1.36 20.78
C GLN A 14 -19.32 0.39 19.77
N ASN A 15 -20.08 -0.08 18.77
CA ASN A 15 -19.58 -0.94 17.70
C ASN A 15 -18.51 -0.24 16.85
N ARG A 16 -18.70 1.04 16.52
CA ARG A 16 -17.69 1.83 15.79
C ARG A 16 -16.41 2.02 16.58
N VAL A 17 -16.51 2.34 17.87
CA VAL A 17 -15.34 2.52 18.74
C VAL A 17 -14.56 1.20 18.86
N SER A 18 -15.27 0.06 19.02
CA SER A 18 -14.63 -1.26 19.07
C SER A 18 -13.87 -1.57 17.77
N ALA A 19 -14.52 -1.45 16.61
CA ALA A 19 -13.88 -1.73 15.32
C ALA A 19 -12.70 -0.79 15.02
N MET A 20 -12.79 0.49 15.40
CA MET A 20 -11.65 1.43 15.29
C MET A 20 -10.48 1.04 16.18
N ALA A 21 -10.77 0.59 17.41
CA ALA A 21 -9.74 0.09 18.33
C ALA A 21 -9.06 -1.16 17.77
N ASP A 22 -9.83 -2.10 17.22
CA ASP A 22 -9.30 -3.32 16.58
C ASP A 22 -8.40 -2.99 15.39
N ILE A 23 -8.80 -2.06 14.52
CA ILE A 23 -7.97 -1.59 13.40
C ILE A 23 -6.66 -0.98 13.91
N ALA A 24 -6.69 -0.18 14.95
CA ALA A 24 -5.49 0.44 15.52
C ALA A 24 -4.53 -0.61 16.10
N VAL A 25 -5.05 -1.59 16.84
CA VAL A 25 -4.27 -2.71 17.40
C VAL A 25 -3.65 -3.54 16.27
N LEU A 26 -4.42 -3.93 15.26
CA LEU A 26 -3.94 -4.73 14.12
C LEU A 26 -2.87 -3.97 13.33
N SER A 27 -3.05 -2.67 13.12
CA SER A 27 -2.06 -1.82 12.45
C SER A 27 -0.76 -1.73 13.25
N SER A 28 -0.85 -1.63 14.57
CA SER A 28 0.32 -1.66 15.46
C SER A 28 1.03 -3.01 15.44
N LEU A 29 0.31 -4.12 15.30
CA LEU A 29 0.89 -5.45 15.16
C LEU A 29 1.70 -5.59 13.86
N ILE A 30 1.20 -5.07 12.73
CA ILE A 30 1.96 -5.04 11.47
C ILE A 30 3.30 -4.33 11.67
N GLN A 31 3.27 -3.15 12.29
CA GLN A 31 4.48 -2.37 12.57
C GLN A 31 5.44 -3.14 13.49
N ALA A 32 4.90 -3.75 14.56
CA ALA A 32 5.70 -4.53 15.50
C ALA A 32 6.35 -5.75 14.85
N ILE A 33 5.65 -6.46 13.96
CA ILE A 33 6.19 -7.62 13.23
C ILE A 33 7.37 -7.18 12.37
N ILE A 34 7.20 -6.16 11.53
CA ILE A 34 8.25 -5.67 10.64
C ILE A 34 9.46 -5.16 11.45
N TYR A 35 9.22 -4.40 12.52
CA TYR A 35 10.30 -3.87 13.34
C TYR A 35 11.03 -4.97 14.12
N LYS A 36 10.27 -5.81 14.82
CA LYS A 36 10.85 -6.86 15.68
C LYS A 36 11.58 -7.91 14.86
N THR A 37 10.97 -8.43 13.80
CA THR A 37 11.55 -9.46 12.95
C THR A 37 12.83 -8.94 12.29
N LYS A 38 12.79 -7.71 11.75
CA LYS A 38 13.96 -7.05 11.17
C LYS A 38 15.11 -6.92 12.17
N ARG A 39 14.83 -6.48 13.41
CA ARG A 39 15.84 -6.29 14.44
C ARG A 39 16.40 -7.61 14.94
N ASP A 40 15.53 -8.52 15.32
CA ASP A 40 15.93 -9.81 15.92
C ASP A 40 16.57 -10.72 14.85
N GLY A 41 16.07 -10.69 13.63
CA GLY A 41 16.62 -11.41 12.49
C GLY A 41 18.03 -10.95 12.14
N ILE A 42 18.30 -9.64 12.11
CA ILE A 42 19.64 -9.09 11.89
C ILE A 42 20.59 -9.54 13.02
N SER A 43 20.15 -9.49 14.27
CA SER A 43 20.94 -9.91 15.43
C SER A 43 21.30 -11.39 15.38
N LYS A 44 20.41 -12.23 14.83
CA LYS A 44 20.61 -13.68 14.68
C LYS A 44 21.27 -14.08 13.36
N GLY A 45 21.54 -13.12 12.47
CA GLY A 45 22.08 -13.39 11.13
C GLY A 45 21.06 -13.98 10.15
N THR A 46 19.76 -13.98 10.48
CA THR A 46 18.69 -14.45 9.58
C THR A 46 18.22 -13.38 8.59
N TRP A 47 18.60 -12.12 8.84
CA TRP A 47 18.34 -10.97 7.98
C TRP A 47 19.66 -10.33 7.56
N ARG A 48 19.68 -9.75 6.38
CA ARG A 48 20.81 -8.93 5.90
C ARG A 48 20.30 -7.76 5.08
N LYS A 49 21.18 -6.77 4.87
CA LYS A 49 20.93 -5.73 3.87
C LYS A 49 21.07 -6.35 2.49
N ILE A 50 20.03 -6.24 1.68
CA ILE A 50 19.96 -6.75 0.31
C ILE A 50 19.64 -5.56 -0.59
N ASP A 51 20.42 -5.38 -1.64
CA ASP A 51 20.16 -4.33 -2.63
C ASP A 51 18.90 -4.69 -3.43
N LEU A 52 18.06 -3.68 -3.72
CA LEU A 52 16.78 -4.00 -4.36
C LEU A 52 16.93 -4.60 -5.77
N TYR A 53 18.02 -4.36 -6.47
CA TYR A 53 18.29 -5.02 -7.77
C TYR A 53 18.42 -6.55 -7.67
N GLU A 54 18.73 -7.11 -6.48
CA GLU A 54 18.78 -8.55 -6.26
C GLU A 54 17.38 -9.19 -6.17
N VAL A 55 16.39 -8.42 -5.77
CA VAL A 55 15.04 -8.90 -5.45
C VAL A 55 13.92 -8.23 -6.25
N LEU A 56 14.22 -7.22 -7.04
CA LEU A 56 13.30 -6.50 -7.92
C LEU A 56 13.90 -6.35 -9.32
N GLN A 57 13.06 -6.55 -10.33
CA GLN A 57 13.39 -6.28 -11.74
C GLN A 57 12.43 -5.25 -12.31
N GLU A 58 12.93 -4.25 -13.03
CA GLU A 58 12.07 -3.26 -13.69
C GLU A 58 11.19 -3.93 -14.76
N ARG A 59 9.88 -3.63 -14.73
CA ARG A 59 8.94 -4.03 -15.77
C ARG A 59 8.92 -2.99 -16.88
N ASN A 60 9.33 -3.38 -18.07
CA ASN A 60 9.39 -2.49 -19.25
C ASN A 60 8.20 -2.65 -20.21
N GLU A 61 7.13 -3.36 -19.79
CA GLU A 61 5.93 -3.61 -20.59
C GLU A 61 5.08 -2.33 -20.71
N LYS A 62 4.67 -2.01 -21.97
CA LYS A 62 3.86 -0.83 -22.27
C LYS A 62 2.41 -1.18 -22.56
N ASN A 63 1.51 -0.23 -22.29
CA ASN A 63 0.06 -0.38 -22.39
C ASN A 63 -0.46 -0.30 -23.83
N VAL A 64 0.05 -1.14 -24.71
CA VAL A 64 -0.38 -1.18 -26.12
C VAL A 64 -1.81 -1.72 -26.30
N GLU A 65 -2.32 -2.46 -25.31
CA GLU A 65 -3.65 -3.08 -25.34
C GLU A 65 -4.75 -2.19 -24.75
N GLY A 66 -4.42 -0.98 -24.26
CA GLY A 66 -5.43 -0.06 -23.74
C GLY A 66 -6.04 -0.48 -22.39
N ARG A 67 -5.24 -1.06 -21.49
CA ARG A 67 -5.66 -1.48 -20.14
C ARG A 67 -6.18 -0.30 -19.32
N THR A 68 -6.98 -0.59 -18.30
CA THR A 68 -7.51 0.37 -17.33
C THR A 68 -6.39 1.19 -16.69
N ILE A 69 -6.57 2.52 -16.66
CA ILE A 69 -5.60 3.42 -16.05
C ILE A 69 -5.83 3.52 -14.55
N CYS A 70 -4.76 3.28 -13.80
CA CYS A 70 -4.74 3.33 -12.35
C CYS A 70 -3.84 4.45 -11.83
N SER A 71 -4.14 4.88 -10.61
CA SER A 71 -3.31 5.72 -9.77
C SER A 71 -2.82 4.94 -8.55
N VAL A 72 -1.98 5.56 -7.72
CA VAL A 72 -1.52 4.96 -6.47
C VAL A 72 -1.90 5.85 -5.31
N SER A 73 -2.66 5.28 -4.36
CA SER A 73 -3.09 5.93 -3.13
C SER A 73 -2.23 5.49 -1.94
N VAL A 74 -1.99 6.38 -0.99
CA VAL A 74 -1.30 6.04 0.27
C VAL A 74 -2.07 4.96 1.04
N SER A 75 -3.40 5.07 1.11
CA SER A 75 -4.25 4.22 1.94
C SER A 75 -4.76 2.96 1.22
N GLN A 76 -4.99 3.03 -0.10
CA GLN A 76 -5.64 1.96 -0.86
C GLN A 76 -4.70 1.23 -1.84
N GLY A 77 -3.44 1.68 -1.99
CA GLY A 77 -2.51 1.10 -2.95
C GLY A 77 -2.83 1.50 -4.40
N VAL A 78 -2.70 0.56 -5.33
CA VAL A 78 -3.05 0.76 -6.75
C VAL A 78 -4.57 0.75 -6.89
N VAL A 79 -5.16 1.81 -7.46
CA VAL A 79 -6.61 2.04 -7.54
C VAL A 79 -7.01 2.52 -8.92
N ASN A 80 -8.21 2.17 -9.37
CA ASN A 80 -8.78 2.72 -10.61
C ASN A 80 -8.86 4.26 -10.50
N GLN A 81 -8.28 4.96 -11.47
CA GLN A 81 -8.15 6.41 -11.42
C GLN A 81 -9.51 7.12 -11.44
N ILE A 82 -10.46 6.64 -12.25
CA ILE A 82 -11.79 7.24 -12.39
C ILE A 82 -12.61 7.01 -11.13
N GLU A 83 -12.62 5.78 -10.61
CA GLU A 83 -13.39 5.42 -9.41
C GLU A 83 -12.87 6.17 -8.18
N TYR A 84 -11.56 6.36 -8.08
CA TYR A 84 -10.94 6.99 -6.91
C TYR A 84 -10.97 8.52 -6.97
N LEU A 85 -10.73 9.13 -8.15
CA LEU A 85 -10.60 10.59 -8.30
C LEU A 85 -11.84 11.25 -8.93
N GLY A 86 -12.85 10.47 -9.33
CA GLY A 86 -14.05 10.95 -10.01
C GLY A 86 -13.83 11.38 -11.46
N ARG A 87 -12.59 11.40 -11.94
CA ARG A 87 -12.23 11.76 -13.32
C ARG A 87 -10.90 11.13 -13.72
N SER A 88 -10.68 11.01 -15.05
CA SER A 88 -9.38 10.59 -15.59
C SER A 88 -8.44 11.81 -15.73
N PHE A 89 -7.19 11.61 -15.32
CA PHE A 89 -6.07 12.51 -15.60
C PHE A 89 -5.12 11.93 -16.66
N ALA A 90 -5.48 10.79 -17.24
CA ALA A 90 -4.69 10.14 -18.26
C ALA A 90 -4.63 10.99 -19.53
N ALA A 91 -3.52 10.90 -20.24
CA ALA A 91 -3.40 11.46 -21.59
C ALA A 91 -4.39 10.78 -22.55
N LYS A 92 -4.72 11.45 -23.67
CA LYS A 92 -5.58 10.84 -24.71
C LYS A 92 -4.98 9.55 -25.28
N GLN A 93 -3.65 9.48 -25.37
CA GLN A 93 -2.91 8.28 -25.75
C GLN A 93 -2.21 7.71 -24.51
N THR A 94 -2.48 6.45 -24.18
CA THR A 94 -1.94 5.75 -23.01
C THR A 94 -1.06 4.55 -23.38
N SER A 95 -0.75 4.36 -24.65
CA SER A 95 0.09 3.25 -25.13
C SER A 95 1.51 3.25 -24.58
N HIS A 96 2.00 4.41 -24.14
CA HIS A 96 3.32 4.58 -23.51
C HIS A 96 3.29 4.42 -21.97
N TYR A 97 2.11 4.20 -21.36
CA TYR A 97 1.97 3.96 -19.93
C TYR A 97 2.61 2.62 -19.55
N ASN A 98 3.00 2.48 -18.30
CA ASN A 98 3.63 1.25 -17.79
C ASN A 98 2.56 0.26 -17.33
N VAL A 99 2.66 -0.99 -17.76
CA VAL A 99 1.79 -2.06 -17.31
C VAL A 99 2.14 -2.45 -15.87
N VAL A 100 1.13 -2.73 -15.08
CA VAL A 100 1.23 -3.23 -13.70
C VAL A 100 0.42 -4.51 -13.60
N LYS A 101 1.04 -5.56 -13.08
CA LYS A 101 0.40 -6.85 -12.82
C LYS A 101 0.24 -7.10 -11.33
N TYR A 102 -0.58 -8.08 -10.98
CA TYR A 102 -0.72 -8.52 -9.60
C TYR A 102 0.65 -8.85 -8.99
N GLY A 103 0.93 -8.30 -7.83
CA GLY A 103 2.19 -8.50 -7.12
C GLY A 103 3.30 -7.49 -7.43
N ASP A 104 3.21 -6.74 -8.52
CA ASP A 104 4.22 -5.72 -8.86
C ASP A 104 4.32 -4.63 -7.81
N ILE A 105 5.53 -4.11 -7.62
CA ILE A 105 5.80 -2.94 -6.79
C ILE A 105 5.78 -1.69 -7.67
N VAL A 106 4.98 -0.70 -7.28
CA VAL A 106 4.85 0.59 -7.99
C VAL A 106 5.40 1.72 -7.14
N TYR A 107 6.29 2.55 -7.73
CA TYR A 107 6.86 3.75 -7.13
C TYR A 107 6.44 5.00 -7.88
N THR A 108 5.79 5.96 -7.18
CA THR A 108 5.13 7.12 -7.82
C THR A 108 6.04 8.30 -8.13
N LYS A 109 7.17 8.43 -7.46
CA LYS A 109 8.10 9.58 -7.59
C LYS A 109 7.46 10.96 -7.34
N SER A 110 6.36 11.02 -6.62
CA SER A 110 5.63 12.26 -6.34
C SER A 110 5.40 12.42 -4.84
N PRO A 111 5.67 13.60 -4.26
CA PRO A 111 5.39 13.87 -2.86
C PRO A 111 3.90 13.67 -2.55
N THR A 112 3.59 12.99 -1.46
CA THR A 112 2.22 12.71 -1.05
C THR A 112 2.15 12.54 0.46
N GLY A 113 1.46 13.44 1.18
CA GLY A 113 1.34 13.38 2.63
C GLY A 113 2.69 13.24 3.34
N ASP A 114 2.84 12.22 4.18
CA ASP A 114 4.05 11.94 4.96
C ASP A 114 5.19 11.32 4.12
N PHE A 115 5.01 11.19 2.80
CA PHE A 115 5.96 10.60 1.88
C PHE A 115 6.56 11.67 0.94
N PRO A 116 7.56 12.44 1.38
CA PRO A 116 8.11 13.57 0.61
C PRO A 116 8.79 13.16 -0.68
N TYR A 117 9.15 11.89 -0.85
CA TYR A 117 9.84 11.37 -2.04
C TYR A 117 9.01 10.37 -2.84
N GLY A 118 7.70 10.31 -2.57
CA GLY A 118 6.76 9.41 -3.23
C GLY A 118 6.48 8.14 -2.44
N ILE A 119 5.45 7.45 -2.87
CA ILE A 119 4.95 6.23 -2.23
C ILE A 119 5.35 4.99 -3.04
N ILE A 120 5.58 3.90 -2.31
CA ILE A 120 5.92 2.60 -2.87
C ILE A 120 4.84 1.63 -2.40
N LYS A 121 4.15 0.99 -3.34
CA LYS A 121 3.02 0.08 -3.07
C LYS A 121 3.09 -1.17 -3.93
N ARG A 122 2.66 -2.30 -3.38
CA ARG A 122 2.38 -3.51 -4.14
C ARG A 122 1.00 -3.39 -4.80
N SER A 123 0.87 -3.92 -6.01
CA SER A 123 -0.42 -4.05 -6.69
C SER A 123 -1.15 -5.30 -6.21
N ASP A 124 -2.37 -5.14 -5.71
CA ASP A 124 -3.28 -6.23 -5.35
C ASP A 124 -4.44 -6.36 -6.35
N ILE A 125 -4.41 -5.60 -7.45
CA ILE A 125 -5.36 -5.73 -8.56
C ILE A 125 -5.01 -6.99 -9.35
N ARG A 126 -6.01 -7.86 -9.56
CA ARG A 126 -5.80 -9.14 -10.25
C ARG A 126 -5.67 -8.99 -11.75
N GLU A 127 -6.36 -8.01 -12.32
CA GLU A 127 -6.32 -7.66 -13.73
C GLU A 127 -5.04 -6.87 -14.06
N ASP A 128 -4.50 -7.07 -15.25
CA ASP A 128 -3.41 -6.23 -15.75
C ASP A 128 -3.93 -4.82 -15.97
N VAL A 129 -3.29 -3.83 -15.35
CA VAL A 129 -3.65 -2.41 -15.42
C VAL A 129 -2.48 -1.56 -15.89
N ALA A 130 -2.68 -0.26 -16.06
CA ALA A 130 -1.61 0.63 -16.46
C ALA A 130 -1.52 1.86 -15.55
N VAL A 131 -0.30 2.35 -15.35
CA VAL A 131 -0.01 3.55 -14.56
C VAL A 131 0.80 4.56 -15.37
N SER A 132 0.87 5.79 -14.89
CA SER A 132 1.66 6.87 -15.50
C SER A 132 3.07 6.41 -15.89
N PRO A 133 3.61 6.83 -17.05
CA PRO A 133 4.99 6.53 -17.43
C PRO A 133 6.04 7.14 -16.49
N LEU A 134 5.64 8.08 -15.63
CA LEU A 134 6.51 8.66 -14.61
C LEU A 134 6.74 7.70 -13.43
N TYR A 135 5.90 6.67 -13.26
CA TYR A 135 6.03 5.72 -12.16
C TYR A 135 7.01 4.60 -12.52
N GLY A 136 7.78 4.16 -11.55
CA GLY A 136 8.54 2.91 -11.67
C GLY A 136 7.65 1.71 -11.37
N VAL A 137 7.78 0.63 -12.14
CA VAL A 137 7.09 -0.64 -11.90
C VAL A 137 8.12 -1.74 -11.84
N TYR A 138 8.05 -2.57 -10.80
CA TYR A 138 9.07 -3.59 -10.54
C TYR A 138 8.42 -4.94 -10.20
N ILE A 139 8.98 -5.99 -10.76
CA ILE A 139 8.59 -7.37 -10.52
C ILE A 139 9.41 -7.89 -9.34
N PRO A 140 8.80 -8.30 -8.23
CA PRO A 140 9.54 -8.92 -7.13
C PRO A 140 9.98 -10.34 -7.48
N ALA A 141 11.11 -10.79 -6.92
CA ALA A 141 11.66 -12.12 -7.13
C ALA A 141 10.66 -13.24 -6.75
N ASN A 142 9.84 -13.00 -5.74
CA ASN A 142 8.69 -13.82 -5.38
C ASN A 142 7.64 -12.99 -4.64
N ASP A 143 6.45 -13.57 -4.47
CA ASP A 143 5.31 -12.89 -3.84
C ASP A 143 5.60 -12.46 -2.40
N SER A 144 6.30 -13.29 -1.63
CA SER A 144 6.63 -13.00 -0.23
C SER A 144 7.55 -11.79 -0.09
N MET A 145 8.53 -11.63 -0.98
CA MET A 145 9.37 -10.43 -1.02
C MET A 145 8.57 -9.19 -1.38
N GLY A 146 7.66 -9.30 -2.37
CA GLY A 146 6.75 -8.22 -2.72
C GLY A 146 5.88 -7.75 -1.54
N VAL A 147 5.35 -8.71 -0.77
CA VAL A 147 4.57 -8.42 0.45
C VAL A 147 5.41 -7.74 1.53
N ILE A 148 6.58 -8.29 1.84
CA ILE A 148 7.46 -7.71 2.88
C ILE A 148 7.89 -6.29 2.50
N LEU A 149 8.28 -6.05 1.24
CA LEU A 149 8.64 -4.72 0.74
C LEU A 149 7.46 -3.76 0.83
N HIS A 150 6.23 -4.20 0.50
CA HIS A 150 5.04 -3.38 0.64
C HIS A 150 4.87 -2.87 2.08
N PHE A 151 4.88 -3.77 3.06
CA PHE A 151 4.72 -3.40 4.47
C PHE A 151 5.91 -2.61 5.02
N TYR A 152 7.13 -2.90 4.56
CA TYR A 152 8.32 -2.12 4.91
C TYR A 152 8.17 -0.65 4.48
N PHE A 153 7.76 -0.42 3.24
CA PHE A 153 7.61 0.92 2.67
C PHE A 153 6.29 1.62 3.04
N MET A 154 5.33 0.93 3.66
CA MET A 154 4.18 1.58 4.29
C MET A 154 4.58 2.49 5.44
N GLN A 155 5.77 2.31 6.03
CA GLN A 155 6.30 3.17 7.07
C GLN A 155 6.97 4.40 6.44
N PRO A 156 6.49 5.64 6.69
CA PRO A 156 7.07 6.86 6.11
C PRO A 156 8.56 6.99 6.38
N CYS A 157 9.01 6.65 7.59
CA CYS A 157 10.41 6.67 7.99
C CYS A 157 11.27 5.71 7.14
N ASN A 158 10.79 4.48 6.89
CA ASN A 158 11.51 3.51 6.07
C ASN A 158 11.60 3.97 4.62
N ALA A 159 10.48 4.48 4.05
CA ALA A 159 10.46 5.02 2.70
C ALA A 159 11.39 6.24 2.57
N PHE A 160 11.35 7.15 3.54
CA PHE A 160 12.24 8.29 3.58
C PHE A 160 13.72 7.88 3.62
N ASN A 161 14.11 7.02 4.57
CA ASN A 161 15.49 6.58 4.74
C ASN A 161 16.03 5.83 3.51
N TYR A 162 15.16 5.08 2.83
CA TYR A 162 15.52 4.39 1.60
C TYR A 162 15.71 5.37 0.42
N LEU A 163 14.76 6.28 0.22
CA LEU A 163 14.71 7.14 -0.96
C LEU A 163 15.64 8.37 -0.87
N HIS A 164 15.81 8.95 0.32
CA HIS A 164 16.56 10.17 0.52
C HIS A 164 17.96 10.17 -0.14
N PRO A 165 18.80 9.14 0.03
CA PRO A 165 20.14 9.12 -0.60
C PRO A 165 20.10 8.93 -2.12
N LEU A 166 18.99 8.47 -2.69
CA LEU A 166 18.82 8.22 -4.12
C LEU A 166 18.34 9.44 -4.89
N ILE A 167 17.85 10.48 -4.19
CA ILE A 167 17.20 11.61 -4.82
C ILE A 167 18.19 12.73 -5.09
N GLN A 168 18.23 13.14 -6.34
CA GLN A 168 18.86 14.40 -6.75
C GLN A 168 17.79 15.49 -6.76
N LYS A 169 17.94 16.52 -5.95
CA LYS A 169 17.06 17.68 -5.97
C LYS A 169 17.31 18.45 -7.28
N GLY A 170 16.36 18.36 -8.19
CA GLY A 170 16.32 19.17 -9.39
C GLY A 170 15.84 20.60 -9.11
N ALA A 171 15.96 21.49 -10.09
CA ALA A 171 15.34 22.81 -10.03
C ALA A 171 13.83 22.67 -9.76
N LYS A 172 13.28 23.51 -8.88
CA LYS A 172 11.86 23.51 -8.46
C LYS A 172 11.42 22.31 -7.61
N ASN A 173 12.30 21.72 -6.77
CA ASN A 173 11.97 20.58 -5.90
C ASN A 173 11.43 19.33 -6.62
N THR A 174 11.68 19.17 -7.90
CA THR A 174 11.31 17.95 -8.62
C THR A 174 12.16 16.77 -8.14
N ILE A 175 11.49 15.66 -7.84
CA ILE A 175 12.15 14.40 -7.51
C ILE A 175 12.71 13.81 -8.81
N ASN A 176 14.04 13.87 -8.97
CA ASN A 176 14.70 13.29 -10.12
C ASN A 176 15.40 11.99 -9.69
N THR A 177 14.74 10.87 -9.93
CA THR A 177 15.26 9.52 -9.69
C THR A 177 14.88 8.62 -10.86
N SER A 178 15.87 8.03 -11.54
CA SER A 178 15.60 7.04 -12.59
C SER A 178 15.05 5.73 -11.98
N ASN A 179 14.43 4.90 -12.80
CA ASN A 179 13.95 3.61 -12.34
C ASN A 179 15.09 2.68 -11.91
N GLY A 180 16.21 2.70 -12.64
CA GLY A 180 17.40 1.94 -12.27
C GLY A 180 18.00 2.41 -10.95
N ARG A 181 18.09 3.74 -10.73
CA ARG A 181 18.62 4.29 -9.48
C ARG A 181 17.77 3.92 -8.25
N PHE A 182 16.47 3.72 -8.42
CA PHE A 182 15.60 3.21 -7.34
C PHE A 182 16.09 1.86 -6.80
N LEU A 183 16.72 1.03 -7.59
CA LEU A 183 17.20 -0.30 -7.21
C LEU A 183 18.59 -0.31 -6.53
N GLU A 184 19.31 0.81 -6.50
CA GLU A 184 20.70 0.91 -6.05
C GLU A 184 20.90 0.96 -4.53
N ASN A 185 19.82 1.01 -3.75
CA ASN A 185 19.92 1.04 -2.29
C ASN A 185 19.43 -0.26 -1.67
N SER A 186 19.83 -0.51 -0.42
CA SER A 186 19.56 -1.76 0.27
C SER A 186 18.52 -1.62 1.37
N VAL A 187 17.77 -2.68 1.58
CA VAL A 187 16.81 -2.84 2.68
C VAL A 187 17.12 -4.11 3.47
N PRO A 188 16.85 -4.15 4.78
CA PRO A 188 16.95 -5.38 5.54
C PRO A 188 15.83 -6.35 5.14
N LEU A 189 16.20 -7.53 4.66
CA LEU A 189 15.27 -8.59 4.24
C LEU A 189 15.70 -9.95 4.83
N PRO A 190 14.75 -10.89 5.05
CA PRO A 190 15.08 -12.24 5.47
C PRO A 190 15.86 -12.97 4.37
N VAL A 191 16.85 -13.74 4.79
CA VAL A 191 17.68 -14.56 3.88
C VAL A 191 16.98 -15.87 3.51
N SER A 192 16.21 -16.43 4.46
CA SER A 192 15.48 -17.67 4.27
C SER A 192 14.14 -17.44 3.58
N GLU A 193 13.88 -18.16 2.50
CA GLU A 193 12.59 -18.13 1.82
C GLU A 193 11.45 -18.62 2.72
N SER A 194 11.68 -19.63 3.54
CA SER A 194 10.70 -20.14 4.52
C SER A 194 10.32 -19.06 5.54
N GLU A 195 11.30 -18.31 6.05
CA GLU A 195 11.04 -17.18 6.96
C GLU A 195 10.28 -16.08 6.25
N ALA A 196 10.66 -15.71 5.03
CA ALA A 196 9.96 -14.72 4.22
C ALA A 196 8.49 -15.11 3.97
N ASN A 197 8.23 -16.37 3.63
CA ASN A 197 6.88 -16.89 3.42
C ASN A 197 6.02 -16.82 4.70
N THR A 198 6.59 -17.21 5.84
CA THR A 198 5.89 -17.15 7.13
C THR A 198 5.51 -15.71 7.48
N ILE A 199 6.44 -14.77 7.34
CA ILE A 199 6.20 -13.34 7.59
C ILE A 199 5.14 -12.79 6.64
N ALA A 200 5.23 -13.10 5.36
CA ALA A 200 4.27 -12.63 4.35
C ALA A 200 2.85 -13.13 4.61
N VAL A 201 2.69 -14.42 4.96
CA VAL A 201 1.38 -15.00 5.32
C VAL A 201 0.81 -14.29 6.54
N MET A 202 1.61 -14.08 7.59
CA MET A 202 1.19 -13.39 8.80
C MET A 202 0.74 -11.95 8.51
N LEU A 203 1.52 -11.19 7.74
CA LEU A 203 1.19 -9.81 7.37
C LEU A 203 -0.09 -9.72 6.53
N LYS A 204 -0.26 -10.60 5.53
CA LYS A 204 -1.49 -10.68 4.72
C LYS A 204 -2.71 -11.02 5.58
N SER A 205 -2.58 -11.93 6.53
CA SER A 205 -3.68 -12.33 7.41
C SER A 205 -4.15 -11.17 8.29
N ILE A 206 -3.22 -10.39 8.84
CA ILE A 206 -3.54 -9.21 9.64
C ILE A 206 -4.18 -8.13 8.76
N GLN A 207 -3.65 -7.88 7.56
CA GLN A 207 -4.22 -6.92 6.63
C GLN A 207 -5.65 -7.29 6.20
N ALA A 208 -5.89 -8.58 5.92
CA ALA A 208 -7.23 -9.07 5.57
C ALA A 208 -8.23 -8.82 6.71
N LYS A 209 -7.81 -9.02 7.97
CA LYS A 209 -8.65 -8.70 9.13
C LYS A 209 -8.94 -7.20 9.24
N ILE A 210 -7.95 -6.34 9.02
CA ILE A 210 -8.15 -4.88 8.99
C ILE A 210 -9.19 -4.49 7.92
N GLU A 211 -9.15 -5.10 6.74
CA GLU A 211 -10.11 -4.79 5.67
C GLU A 211 -11.53 -5.27 6.02
N ILE A 212 -11.67 -6.38 6.75
CA ILE A 212 -12.97 -6.84 7.28
C ILE A 212 -13.53 -5.83 8.28
N GLU A 213 -12.71 -5.38 9.25
CA GLU A 213 -13.14 -4.39 10.25
C GLU A 213 -13.55 -3.06 9.60
N LYS A 214 -12.82 -2.60 8.59
CA LYS A 214 -13.19 -1.40 7.81
C LYS A 214 -14.55 -1.55 7.10
N LYS A 215 -14.81 -2.73 6.52
CA LYS A 215 -16.11 -3.02 5.89
C LYS A 215 -17.24 -3.03 6.92
N LEU A 216 -17.03 -3.61 8.10
CA LEU A 216 -17.98 -3.59 9.20
C LEU A 216 -18.30 -2.17 9.64
N LEU A 217 -17.29 -1.30 9.77
CA LEU A 217 -17.50 0.12 10.06
C LEU A 217 -18.42 0.81 9.04
N GLN A 218 -18.22 0.52 7.75
CA GLN A 218 -19.08 1.07 6.69
C GLN A 218 -20.51 0.54 6.77
N LEU A 219 -20.68 -0.75 7.10
CA LEU A 219 -22.01 -1.36 7.28
C LEU A 219 -22.75 -0.76 8.47
N TYR A 220 -22.10 -0.60 9.62
CA TYR A 220 -22.70 0.05 10.78
C TYR A 220 -23.13 1.49 10.50
N ALA A 221 -22.36 2.23 9.71
CA ALA A 221 -22.74 3.59 9.31
C ALA A 221 -24.00 3.61 8.45
N LYS A 222 -24.12 2.69 7.48
CA LYS A 222 -25.29 2.54 6.61
C LYS A 222 -26.53 2.06 7.39
N GLU A 223 -26.35 1.11 8.29
CA GLU A 223 -27.42 0.59 9.14
C GLU A 223 -28.01 1.72 10.01
N LYS A 224 -27.16 2.52 10.62
CA LYS A 224 -27.59 3.69 11.39
C LYS A 224 -28.40 4.66 10.52
N GLU A 225 -27.92 5.00 9.34
CA GLU A 225 -28.61 5.90 8.40
C GLU A 225 -29.98 5.32 8.00
N TYR A 226 -30.04 4.04 7.68
CA TYR A 226 -31.31 3.35 7.36
C TYR A 226 -32.29 3.41 8.51
N LEU A 227 -31.89 3.05 9.72
CA LEU A 227 -32.77 3.06 10.90
C LEU A 227 -33.28 4.47 11.21
N LEU A 228 -32.44 5.50 11.14
CA LEU A 228 -32.87 6.87 11.31
C LEU A 228 -33.90 7.27 10.26
N HIS A 229 -33.70 6.88 9.00
CA HIS A 229 -34.64 7.18 7.92
C HIS A 229 -36.01 6.51 8.14
N GLN A 230 -36.05 5.28 8.62
CA GLN A 230 -37.28 4.56 8.94
C GLN A 230 -38.07 5.17 10.12
N MET A 231 -37.37 5.86 11.02
CA MET A 231 -38.00 6.44 12.23
C MET A 231 -38.57 7.86 12.00
N PHE A 232 -38.18 8.53 10.94
CA PHE A 232 -38.59 9.92 10.63
C PHE A 232 -39.43 10.04 9.38
N ILE A 233 -39.89 8.91 8.81
CA ILE A 233 -40.98 8.84 7.83
C ILE A 233 -42.26 8.43 8.54
#